data_6a8782acf17e56a5786d70322672ba04
#
_entry.id   6a8782acf17e56a5786d70322672ba04
#
_cell.length_a   1.000
_cell.length_b   1.000
_cell.length_c   1.000
_cell.angle_alpha   90.00
_cell.angle_beta   90.00
_cell.angle_gamma   90.00
#
_symmetry.space_group_name_H-M   'P 1'
#
loop_
_entity.id
_entity.type
_entity.pdbx_description
1 polymer ?
#
loop_
_entity_poly.entity_id
_entity_poly.type
_entity_poly.pdbx_seq_one_letter_code
_entity_poly.pdbx_strand_id
1 'polypeptide(L)'
;MIPDGINIGPNVVKPNMDIILSGSIGDHSIAVMGERFGLELSDSVKTDCAPLNHMVHAVLHAVGPQVALLRDPTRGGVGTVLKEIAEQSQVGIKVEESKLIIHDEVRSVCDILGYDPLYLANEGKCIFVVEPSVTNDVLDILHSYPEGHEATHIGVTMDKNIGKVGLQTSIGGVRLVDLLGEDQVPRIC
;
A
#
# COMPACT_ATOMS: atom_id res chain seq x y z
N MET A 1 -6.08 -8.71 -17.40
CA MET A 1 -7.53 -8.85 -17.74
C MET A 1 -8.24 -9.33 -16.47
N ILE A 2 -9.34 -8.71 -16.08
CA ILE A 2 -10.14 -9.18 -14.92
C ILE A 2 -10.91 -10.42 -15.39
N PRO A 3 -10.86 -11.54 -14.65
CA PRO A 3 -11.60 -12.75 -15.02
C PRO A 3 -13.13 -12.50 -15.04
N ASP A 4 -13.84 -13.26 -15.86
CA ASP A 4 -15.29 -13.17 -15.95
C ASP A 4 -15.97 -13.48 -14.61
N GLY A 5 -16.99 -12.69 -14.27
CA GLY A 5 -17.73 -12.82 -13.00
C GLY A 5 -17.10 -12.12 -11.79
N ILE A 6 -15.93 -11.50 -11.95
CA ILE A 6 -15.29 -10.69 -10.89
C ILE A 6 -15.56 -9.20 -11.16
N ASN A 7 -16.10 -8.51 -10.14
CA ASN A 7 -16.34 -7.08 -10.19
C ASN A 7 -15.40 -6.38 -9.21
N ILE A 8 -14.47 -5.58 -9.73
CA ILE A 8 -13.45 -4.86 -8.96
C ILE A 8 -13.56 -3.37 -9.26
N GLY A 9 -13.62 -2.55 -8.23
CA GLY A 9 -13.64 -1.11 -8.38
C GLY A 9 -14.12 -0.38 -7.11
N PRO A 10 -13.98 0.94 -7.08
CA PRO A 10 -14.35 1.74 -5.91
C PRO A 10 -15.81 1.56 -5.47
N ASN A 11 -16.69 1.29 -6.42
CA ASN A 11 -18.13 1.07 -6.17
C ASN A 11 -18.45 -0.27 -5.52
N VAL A 12 -17.47 -1.18 -5.41
CA VAL A 12 -17.62 -2.48 -4.75
C VAL A 12 -17.15 -2.43 -3.31
N VAL A 13 -16.25 -1.51 -2.99
CA VAL A 13 -15.73 -1.33 -1.62
C VAL A 13 -16.85 -0.91 -0.68
N LYS A 14 -16.94 -1.57 0.48
CA LYS A 14 -17.92 -1.34 1.54
C LYS A 14 -17.21 -1.10 2.87
N PRO A 15 -17.91 -0.57 3.90
CA PRO A 15 -17.40 -0.57 5.26
C PRO A 15 -17.11 -1.98 5.79
N ASN A 16 -16.14 -2.08 6.70
CA ASN A 16 -15.67 -3.31 7.34
C ASN A 16 -15.00 -4.31 6.38
N MET A 17 -14.36 -3.83 5.32
CA MET A 17 -13.46 -4.63 4.50
C MET A 17 -12.01 -4.44 4.97
N ASP A 18 -11.21 -5.48 4.83
CA ASP A 18 -9.81 -5.46 5.21
C ASP A 18 -8.94 -4.90 4.09
N ILE A 19 -7.88 -4.20 4.48
CA ILE A 19 -6.89 -3.62 3.58
C ILE A 19 -5.56 -4.33 3.79
N ILE A 20 -5.06 -4.97 2.73
CA ILE A 20 -3.78 -5.68 2.72
C ILE A 20 -2.83 -4.94 1.80
N LEU A 21 -1.59 -4.76 2.24
CA LEU A 21 -0.47 -4.26 1.43
C LEU A 21 0.50 -5.42 1.17
N SER A 22 0.94 -5.59 -0.07
CA SER A 22 1.74 -6.76 -0.46
C SER A 22 3.18 -6.76 0.04
N GLY A 23 3.66 -5.70 0.70
CA GLY A 23 5.02 -5.68 1.24
C GLY A 23 5.43 -4.34 1.85
N SER A 24 6.72 -4.12 1.95
CA SER A 24 7.35 -2.88 2.45
C SER A 24 7.05 -1.66 1.59
N ILE A 25 7.27 -0.46 2.14
CA ILE A 25 7.05 0.81 1.44
C ILE A 25 8.31 1.68 1.41
N GLY A 26 8.45 2.44 0.32
CA GLY A 26 9.49 3.45 0.13
C GLY A 26 10.78 2.94 -0.51
N ASP A 27 10.97 1.63 -0.67
CA ASP A 27 12.20 1.03 -1.19
C ASP A 27 12.55 1.56 -2.58
N HIS A 28 11.58 1.60 -3.51
CA HIS A 28 11.80 2.12 -4.86
C HIS A 28 12.31 3.56 -4.85
N SER A 29 11.58 4.43 -4.16
CA SER A 29 11.92 5.86 -4.12
C SER A 29 13.31 6.09 -3.54
N ILE A 30 13.66 5.40 -2.46
CA ILE A 30 14.97 5.56 -1.82
C ILE A 30 16.09 5.00 -2.71
N ALA A 31 15.89 3.85 -3.34
CA ALA A 31 16.88 3.30 -4.29
C ALA A 31 17.15 4.26 -5.45
N VAL A 32 16.12 4.80 -6.09
CA VAL A 32 16.25 5.73 -7.22
C VAL A 32 16.87 7.06 -6.78
N MET A 33 16.51 7.58 -5.61
CA MET A 33 17.11 8.79 -5.07
C MET A 33 18.61 8.59 -4.75
N GLY A 34 18.95 7.43 -4.18
CA GLY A 34 20.34 7.06 -3.90
C GLY A 34 21.20 7.17 -5.15
N GLU A 35 20.77 6.58 -6.27
CA GLU A 35 21.48 6.67 -7.54
C GLU A 35 21.56 8.11 -8.08
N ARG A 36 20.44 8.86 -8.05
CA ARG A 36 20.39 10.22 -8.62
C ARG A 36 21.21 11.23 -7.85
N PHE A 37 21.26 11.13 -6.54
CA PHE A 37 21.96 12.08 -5.69
C PHE A 37 23.33 11.60 -5.24
N GLY A 38 23.78 10.43 -5.71
CA GLY A 38 25.07 9.85 -5.37
C GLY A 38 25.19 9.56 -3.86
N LEU A 39 24.09 9.18 -3.22
CA LEU A 39 24.12 8.76 -1.83
C LEU A 39 24.74 7.37 -1.75
N GLU A 40 25.72 7.20 -0.89
CA GLU A 40 26.29 5.89 -0.58
C GLU A 40 25.28 5.10 0.29
N LEU A 41 24.26 4.55 -0.36
CA LEU A 41 23.32 3.64 0.30
C LEU A 41 23.95 2.25 0.42
N SER A 42 23.54 1.50 1.43
CA SER A 42 23.98 0.11 1.56
C SER A 42 23.45 -0.74 0.38
N ASP A 43 24.15 -1.81 0.03
CA ASP A 43 23.74 -2.77 -1.02
C ASP A 43 22.39 -3.44 -0.75
N SER A 44 21.86 -3.25 0.46
CA SER A 44 20.54 -3.77 0.86
C SER A 44 19.38 -2.95 0.29
N VAL A 45 19.59 -1.66 -0.03
CA VAL A 45 18.55 -0.81 -0.61
C VAL A 45 18.42 -1.13 -2.09
N LYS A 46 17.35 -1.82 -2.44
CA LYS A 46 17.05 -2.21 -3.83
C LYS A 46 15.68 -1.70 -4.22
N THR A 47 15.53 -1.42 -5.52
CA THR A 47 14.20 -1.14 -6.06
C THR A 47 13.28 -2.34 -5.87
N ASP A 48 12.02 -2.06 -5.56
CA ASP A 48 10.97 -3.05 -5.41
C ASP A 48 10.26 -3.40 -6.73
N CYS A 49 10.72 -2.86 -7.87
CA CYS A 49 10.14 -3.14 -9.18
C CYS A 49 10.03 -4.64 -9.44
N ALA A 50 8.81 -5.14 -9.61
CA ALA A 50 8.54 -6.55 -9.82
C ALA A 50 7.24 -6.77 -10.61
N PRO A 51 7.14 -7.88 -11.40
CA PRO A 51 5.91 -8.24 -12.11
C PRO A 51 4.92 -8.90 -11.16
N LEU A 52 3.84 -8.21 -10.80
CA LEU A 52 2.83 -8.69 -9.85
C LEU A 52 1.73 -9.57 -10.48
N ASN A 53 1.76 -9.78 -11.79
CA ASN A 53 0.68 -10.43 -12.52
C ASN A 53 0.37 -11.86 -12.05
N HIS A 54 1.39 -12.65 -11.70
CA HIS A 54 1.18 -14.03 -11.23
C HIS A 54 0.55 -14.06 -9.83
N MET A 55 1.04 -13.24 -8.92
CA MET A 55 0.52 -13.10 -7.56
C MET A 55 -0.93 -12.61 -7.57
N VAL A 56 -1.21 -11.53 -8.30
CA VAL A 56 -2.57 -10.99 -8.44
C VAL A 56 -3.51 -12.00 -9.08
N HIS A 57 -3.06 -12.71 -10.12
CA HIS A 57 -3.86 -13.77 -10.76
C HIS A 57 -4.21 -14.88 -9.77
N ALA A 58 -3.26 -15.33 -8.95
CA ALA A 58 -3.50 -16.37 -7.95
C ALA A 58 -4.57 -15.96 -6.93
N VAL A 59 -4.49 -14.74 -6.41
CA VAL A 59 -5.51 -14.19 -5.50
C VAL A 59 -6.89 -14.14 -6.18
N LEU A 60 -6.97 -13.58 -7.39
CA LEU A 60 -8.24 -13.47 -8.12
C LEU A 60 -8.83 -14.83 -8.50
N HIS A 61 -8.00 -15.83 -8.77
CA HIS A 61 -8.47 -17.17 -9.07
C HIS A 61 -9.04 -17.88 -7.82
N ALA A 62 -8.42 -17.66 -6.66
CA ALA A 62 -8.81 -18.31 -5.41
C ALA A 62 -10.03 -17.65 -4.76
N VAL A 63 -10.04 -16.32 -4.65
CA VAL A 63 -11.01 -15.55 -3.86
C VAL A 63 -11.57 -14.32 -4.60
N GLY A 64 -11.50 -14.30 -5.93
CA GLY A 64 -11.84 -13.13 -6.74
C GLY A 64 -13.17 -12.45 -6.44
N PRO A 65 -14.29 -13.17 -6.20
CA PRO A 65 -15.57 -12.54 -5.85
C PRO A 65 -15.55 -11.73 -4.54
N GLN A 66 -14.62 -12.04 -3.64
CA GLN A 66 -14.44 -11.35 -2.36
C GLN A 66 -13.39 -10.23 -2.40
N VAL A 67 -12.75 -10.01 -3.55
CA VAL A 67 -11.82 -8.89 -3.76
C VAL A 67 -12.60 -7.70 -4.31
N ALA A 68 -12.66 -6.61 -3.55
CA ALA A 68 -13.39 -5.42 -3.95
C ALA A 68 -12.56 -4.45 -4.78
N LEU A 69 -11.24 -4.33 -4.47
CA LEU A 69 -10.37 -3.37 -5.16
C LEU A 69 -8.92 -3.82 -5.11
N LEU A 70 -8.20 -3.48 -6.18
CA LEU A 70 -6.75 -3.62 -6.33
C LEU A 70 -6.18 -2.30 -6.82
N ARG A 71 -5.09 -1.81 -6.21
CA ARG A 71 -4.40 -0.58 -6.62
C ARG A 71 -2.91 -0.68 -6.36
N ASP A 72 -2.13 -0.20 -7.29
CA ASP A 72 -0.70 0.01 -7.15
C ASP A 72 -0.43 1.35 -6.44
N PRO A 73 0.36 1.39 -5.37
CA PRO A 73 0.70 2.61 -4.65
C PRO A 73 1.92 3.32 -5.27
N THR A 74 1.85 3.68 -6.55
CA THR A 74 2.91 4.34 -7.29
C THR A 74 3.01 5.82 -6.91
N ARG A 75 2.48 6.74 -7.69
CA ARG A 75 2.56 8.18 -7.41
C ARG A 75 1.85 8.56 -6.13
N GLY A 76 2.56 9.31 -5.26
CA GLY A 76 2.05 9.72 -3.96
C GLY A 76 1.92 8.58 -2.96
N GLY A 77 2.43 7.40 -3.30
CA GLY A 77 2.56 6.25 -2.40
C GLY A 77 1.24 5.71 -1.87
N VAL A 78 1.36 4.95 -0.80
CA VAL A 78 0.22 4.32 -0.09
C VAL A 78 -0.74 5.38 0.46
N GLY A 79 -0.22 6.50 0.98
CA GLY A 79 -1.03 7.56 1.57
C GLY A 79 -2.03 8.16 0.58
N THR A 80 -1.56 8.54 -0.61
CA THR A 80 -2.41 9.09 -1.68
C THR A 80 -3.43 8.07 -2.16
N VAL A 81 -3.00 6.83 -2.41
CA VAL A 81 -3.90 5.78 -2.91
C VAL A 81 -5.00 5.46 -1.90
N LEU A 82 -4.69 5.35 -0.61
CA LEU A 82 -5.70 5.13 0.42
C LEU A 82 -6.69 6.30 0.50
N LYS A 83 -6.22 7.54 0.35
CA LYS A 83 -7.08 8.72 0.33
C LYS A 83 -8.01 8.70 -0.89
N GLU A 84 -7.51 8.39 -2.07
CA GLU A 84 -8.32 8.21 -3.28
C GLU A 84 -9.38 7.11 -3.11
N ILE A 85 -9.00 5.96 -2.53
CA ILE A 85 -9.94 4.87 -2.24
C ILE A 85 -11.05 5.35 -1.30
N ALA A 86 -10.70 6.03 -0.20
CA ALA A 86 -11.67 6.53 0.76
C ALA A 86 -12.69 7.48 0.12
N GLU A 87 -12.23 8.39 -0.75
CA GLU A 87 -13.09 9.36 -1.43
C GLU A 87 -13.96 8.72 -2.52
N GLN A 88 -13.35 7.91 -3.39
CA GLN A 88 -14.07 7.29 -4.50
C GLN A 88 -15.09 6.25 -4.04
N SER A 89 -14.76 5.51 -2.98
CA SER A 89 -15.64 4.47 -2.42
C SER A 89 -16.62 5.00 -1.37
N GLN A 90 -16.52 6.26 -0.98
CA GLN A 90 -17.35 6.88 0.05
C GLN A 90 -17.31 6.12 1.39
N VAL A 91 -16.11 5.71 1.80
CA VAL A 91 -15.82 5.06 3.09
C VAL A 91 -14.79 5.84 3.88
N GLY A 92 -14.72 5.64 5.20
CA GLY A 92 -13.55 6.01 5.98
C GLY A 92 -12.52 4.88 5.92
N ILE A 93 -11.25 5.19 6.20
CA ILE A 93 -10.18 4.19 6.31
C ILE A 93 -9.43 4.41 7.62
N LYS A 94 -9.18 3.31 8.34
CA LYS A 94 -8.27 3.27 9.47
C LYS A 94 -7.08 2.40 9.12
N VAL A 95 -5.87 2.94 9.25
CA VAL A 95 -4.59 2.22 9.05
C VAL A 95 -3.85 2.13 10.37
N GLU A 96 -3.11 1.06 10.60
CA GLU A 96 -2.25 0.86 11.75
C GLU A 96 -0.78 1.04 11.35
N GLU A 97 -0.11 2.09 11.87
CA GLU A 97 1.29 2.38 11.56
C GLU A 97 2.22 1.19 11.86
N SER A 98 1.96 0.47 12.95
CA SER A 98 2.75 -0.70 13.37
C SER A 98 2.66 -1.89 12.40
N LYS A 99 1.72 -1.86 11.46
CA LYS A 99 1.54 -2.88 10.43
C LYS A 99 2.19 -2.51 9.09
N LEU A 100 2.66 -1.28 8.95
CA LEU A 100 3.40 -0.86 7.78
C LEU A 100 4.86 -1.30 7.92
N ILE A 101 5.33 -2.11 6.97
CA ILE A 101 6.73 -2.51 6.93
C ILE A 101 7.53 -1.42 6.23
N ILE A 102 8.49 -0.86 6.93
CA ILE A 102 9.42 0.15 6.45
C ILE A 102 10.82 -0.29 6.88
N HIS A 103 11.66 -0.62 5.91
CA HIS A 103 13.03 -1.06 6.20
C HIS A 103 13.83 0.04 6.89
N ASP A 104 14.77 -0.32 7.76
CA ASP A 104 15.53 0.64 8.57
C ASP A 104 16.32 1.64 7.71
N GLU A 105 16.83 1.21 6.57
CA GLU A 105 17.52 2.06 5.61
C GLU A 105 16.57 3.11 5.02
N VAL A 106 15.36 2.72 4.62
CA VAL A 106 14.32 3.64 4.12
C VAL A 106 13.96 4.64 5.20
N ARG A 107 13.73 4.16 6.43
CA ARG A 107 13.42 5.01 7.58
C ARG A 107 14.52 6.03 7.84
N SER A 108 15.78 5.58 7.87
CA SER A 108 16.94 6.44 8.13
C SER A 108 17.07 7.56 7.11
N VAL A 109 16.89 7.26 5.81
CA VAL A 109 16.94 8.28 4.75
C VAL A 109 15.75 9.24 4.87
N CYS A 110 14.55 8.73 5.15
CA CYS A 110 13.37 9.55 5.36
C CYS A 110 13.54 10.52 6.54
N ASP A 111 14.09 10.05 7.65
CA ASP A 111 14.35 10.89 8.84
C ASP A 111 15.35 12.01 8.54
N ILE A 112 16.41 11.74 7.77
CA ILE A 112 17.42 12.73 7.36
C ILE A 112 16.82 13.78 6.41
N LEU A 113 16.00 13.34 5.43
CA LEU A 113 15.46 14.21 4.40
C LEU A 113 14.11 14.87 4.78
N GLY A 114 13.50 14.46 5.90
CA GLY A 114 12.18 14.92 6.32
C GLY A 114 11.06 14.38 5.46
N TYR A 115 11.22 13.19 4.87
CA TYR A 115 10.19 12.54 4.06
C TYR A 115 9.29 11.64 4.89
N ASP A 116 8.02 11.56 4.51
CA ASP A 116 7.07 10.60 5.07
C ASP A 116 7.01 9.38 4.14
N PRO A 117 7.40 8.16 4.61
CA PRO A 117 7.40 6.94 3.80
C PRO A 117 6.04 6.61 3.16
N LEU A 118 4.94 7.03 3.77
CA LEU A 118 3.58 6.83 3.23
C LEU A 118 3.38 7.42 1.83
N TYR A 119 4.12 8.45 1.48
CA TYR A 119 3.97 9.17 0.22
C TYR A 119 5.08 8.87 -0.79
N LEU A 120 5.98 7.95 -0.46
CA LEU A 120 6.99 7.48 -1.38
C LEU A 120 6.41 6.48 -2.38
N ALA A 121 6.82 6.60 -3.65
CA ALA A 121 6.37 5.71 -4.71
C ALA A 121 6.89 4.28 -4.52
N ASN A 122 6.06 3.31 -4.89
CA ASN A 122 6.36 1.88 -4.86
C ASN A 122 5.96 1.26 -6.20
N GLU A 123 6.87 0.57 -6.88
CA GLU A 123 6.66 0.07 -8.25
C GLU A 123 6.37 -1.45 -8.31
N GLY A 124 6.61 -2.15 -7.19
CA GLY A 124 6.37 -3.60 -7.07
C GLY A 124 5.41 -3.96 -5.95
N LYS A 125 4.47 -3.10 -5.61
CA LYS A 125 3.50 -3.32 -4.52
C LYS A 125 2.06 -3.18 -5.00
N CYS A 126 1.16 -3.84 -4.29
CA CYS A 126 -0.28 -3.77 -4.52
C CYS A 126 -1.05 -3.66 -3.20
N ILE A 127 -2.05 -2.80 -3.19
CA ILE A 127 -3.07 -2.72 -2.13
C ILE A 127 -4.26 -3.56 -2.56
N PHE A 128 -4.72 -4.43 -1.67
CA PHE A 128 -5.92 -5.25 -1.83
C PHE A 128 -6.96 -4.79 -0.81
N VAL A 129 -8.20 -4.57 -1.26
CA VAL A 129 -9.35 -4.40 -0.37
C VAL A 129 -10.24 -5.63 -0.53
N VAL A 130 -10.42 -6.38 0.56
CA VAL A 130 -11.03 -7.71 0.53
C VAL A 130 -12.06 -7.88 1.64
N GLU A 131 -12.99 -8.82 1.45
CA GLU A 131 -13.90 -9.25 2.52
C GLU A 131 -13.09 -9.90 3.66
N PRO A 132 -13.43 -9.63 4.95
CA PRO A 132 -12.66 -10.15 6.09
C PRO A 132 -12.59 -11.69 6.14
N SER A 133 -13.55 -12.36 5.54
CA SER A 133 -13.61 -13.83 5.50
C SER A 133 -12.46 -14.48 4.73
N VAL A 134 -11.79 -13.74 3.84
CA VAL A 134 -10.71 -14.24 2.99
C VAL A 134 -9.35 -13.61 3.25
N THR A 135 -9.25 -12.76 4.27
CA THR A 135 -8.01 -12.03 4.59
C THR A 135 -6.82 -12.96 4.78
N ASN A 136 -7.00 -14.05 5.55
CA ASN A 136 -5.92 -15.01 5.78
C ASN A 136 -5.57 -15.78 4.51
N ASP A 137 -6.56 -16.20 3.72
CA ASP A 137 -6.32 -16.90 2.45
C ASP A 137 -5.51 -16.02 1.48
N VAL A 138 -5.85 -14.70 1.42
CA VAL A 138 -5.10 -13.74 0.61
C VAL A 138 -3.67 -13.59 1.12
N LEU A 139 -3.46 -13.42 2.43
CA LEU A 139 -2.12 -13.32 3.01
C LEU A 139 -1.29 -14.58 2.73
N ASP A 140 -1.86 -15.78 2.90
CA ASP A 140 -1.17 -17.04 2.65
C ASP A 140 -0.77 -17.16 1.16
N ILE A 141 -1.64 -16.76 0.24
CA ILE A 141 -1.32 -16.72 -1.19
C ILE A 141 -0.18 -15.72 -1.44
N LEU A 142 -0.28 -14.48 -0.94
CA LEU A 142 0.74 -13.45 -1.14
C LEU A 142 2.10 -13.91 -0.60
N HIS A 143 2.15 -14.46 0.60
CA HIS A 143 3.38 -14.95 1.23
C HIS A 143 4.06 -16.09 0.45
N SER A 144 3.34 -16.79 -0.43
CA SER A 144 3.91 -17.82 -1.30
C SER A 144 4.70 -17.27 -2.49
N TYR A 145 4.64 -15.94 -2.72
CA TYR A 145 5.36 -15.25 -3.79
C TYR A 145 6.48 -14.35 -3.22
N PRO A 146 7.64 -14.27 -3.89
CA PRO A 146 8.72 -13.39 -3.44
C PRO A 146 8.28 -11.93 -3.28
N GLU A 147 7.41 -11.43 -4.17
CA GLU A 147 6.92 -10.06 -4.18
C GLU A 147 5.90 -9.77 -3.07
N GLY A 148 5.35 -10.81 -2.47
CA GLY A 148 4.32 -10.73 -1.43
C GLY A 148 4.76 -11.29 -0.07
N HIS A 149 6.02 -11.71 0.10
CA HIS A 149 6.49 -12.38 1.32
C HIS A 149 6.37 -11.51 2.58
N GLU A 150 6.35 -10.19 2.43
CA GLU A 150 6.12 -9.22 3.51
C GLU A 150 4.69 -8.65 3.50
N ALA A 151 3.74 -9.32 2.88
CA ALA A 151 2.36 -8.85 2.87
C ALA A 151 1.77 -8.76 4.28
N THR A 152 1.06 -7.67 4.56
CA THR A 152 0.44 -7.43 5.87
C THR A 152 -0.97 -6.86 5.73
N HIS A 153 -1.82 -7.21 6.68
CA HIS A 153 -3.11 -6.55 6.91
C HIS A 153 -2.83 -5.21 7.61
N ILE A 154 -2.99 -4.11 6.88
CA ILE A 154 -2.59 -2.78 7.35
C ILE A 154 -3.75 -1.96 7.93
N GLY A 155 -4.99 -2.33 7.71
CA GLY A 155 -6.13 -1.54 8.16
C GLY A 155 -7.47 -2.01 7.63
N VAL A 156 -8.50 -1.21 7.89
CA VAL A 156 -9.89 -1.53 7.57
C VAL A 156 -10.65 -0.31 7.02
N THR A 157 -11.64 -0.57 6.20
CA THR A 157 -12.63 0.42 5.78
C THR A 157 -13.72 0.58 6.85
N MET A 158 -14.32 1.78 6.95
CA MET A 158 -15.29 2.12 8.00
C MET A 158 -16.51 2.85 7.41
N ASP A 159 -17.62 2.78 8.12
CA ASP A 159 -18.83 3.55 7.87
C ASP A 159 -18.80 4.99 8.42
N LYS A 160 -17.70 5.37 9.10
CA LYS A 160 -17.47 6.68 9.72
C LYS A 160 -16.32 7.40 9.04
N ASN A 161 -16.28 8.73 9.22
CA ASN A 161 -15.21 9.56 8.67
C ASN A 161 -15.07 9.37 7.13
N ILE A 162 -16.18 9.38 6.43
CA ILE A 162 -16.26 9.19 4.99
C ILE A 162 -15.27 10.10 4.25
N GLY A 163 -14.51 9.54 3.30
CA GLY A 163 -13.47 10.21 2.54
C GLY A 163 -12.22 10.58 3.34
N LYS A 164 -12.08 10.11 4.59
CA LYS A 164 -10.92 10.38 5.44
C LYS A 164 -10.13 9.11 5.72
N VAL A 165 -8.82 9.27 5.83
CA VAL A 165 -7.89 8.21 6.22
C VAL A 165 -7.22 8.60 7.53
N GLY A 166 -7.37 7.77 8.55
CA GLY A 166 -6.72 7.92 9.85
C GLY A 166 -5.63 6.89 10.03
N LEU A 167 -4.39 7.34 10.26
CA LEU A 167 -3.28 6.49 10.66
C LEU A 167 -3.19 6.44 12.18
N GLN A 168 -3.45 5.28 12.76
CA GLN A 168 -3.24 5.01 14.17
C GLN A 168 -1.74 4.89 14.43
N THR A 169 -1.16 5.86 15.14
CA THR A 169 0.28 5.86 15.42
C THR A 169 0.66 4.84 16.49
N SER A 170 1.90 4.41 16.48
CA SER A 170 2.46 3.46 17.47
C SER A 170 2.40 3.99 18.92
N ILE A 171 2.32 5.30 19.10
CA ILE A 171 2.19 5.97 20.43
C ILE A 171 0.71 6.21 20.83
N GLY A 172 -0.26 5.70 20.07
CA GLY A 172 -1.69 5.73 20.41
C GLY A 172 -2.48 6.95 19.89
N GLY A 173 -1.83 7.88 19.17
CA GLY A 173 -2.51 8.99 18.50
C GLY A 173 -3.14 8.55 17.15
N VAL A 174 -3.93 9.45 16.55
CA VAL A 174 -4.43 9.28 15.17
C VAL A 174 -3.99 10.48 14.35
N ARG A 175 -3.22 10.21 13.29
CA ARG A 175 -2.83 11.21 12.30
C ARG A 175 -3.76 11.13 11.10
N LEU A 176 -4.25 12.27 10.62
CA LEU A 176 -4.97 12.31 9.36
C LEU A 176 -3.98 12.17 8.19
N VAL A 177 -4.28 11.28 7.26
CA VAL A 177 -3.56 11.12 5.99
C VAL A 177 -4.38 11.80 4.90
N ASP A 178 -3.79 12.77 4.24
CA ASP A 178 -4.45 13.56 3.18
C ASP A 178 -3.57 13.64 1.94
N LEU A 179 -4.09 14.18 0.84
CA LEU A 179 -3.28 14.42 -0.35
C LEU A 179 -2.21 15.47 -0.04
N LEU A 180 -1.01 15.23 -0.54
CA LEU A 180 0.04 16.25 -0.49
C LEU A 180 -0.26 17.35 -1.51
N GLY A 181 0.01 18.61 -1.14
CA GLY A 181 -0.07 19.74 -2.08
C GLY A 181 0.99 19.70 -3.17
N GLU A 182 2.14 19.09 -2.86
CA GLU A 182 3.27 18.89 -3.77
C GLU A 182 3.90 17.51 -3.50
N ASP A 183 4.43 16.88 -4.53
CA ASP A 183 5.15 15.61 -4.39
C ASP A 183 6.42 15.82 -3.53
N GLN A 184 6.66 14.94 -2.54
CA GLN A 184 7.85 15.01 -1.67
C GLN A 184 9.14 14.78 -2.44
N VAL A 185 9.09 13.95 -3.48
CA VAL A 185 10.23 13.63 -4.34
C VAL A 185 9.95 14.08 -5.77
N PRO A 186 10.98 14.56 -6.50
CA PRO A 186 10.85 14.80 -7.92
C PRO A 186 10.35 13.56 -8.64
N ARG A 187 9.62 13.74 -9.74
CA ARG A 187 9.16 12.61 -10.56
C ARG A 187 10.33 11.68 -10.87
N ILE A 188 10.24 10.44 -10.41
CA ILE A 188 11.28 9.42 -10.50
C ILE A 188 10.98 8.36 -11.58
N CYS A 189 9.84 8.48 -12.22
CA CYS A 189 9.39 7.64 -13.35
C CYS A 189 8.77 8.52 -14.46
#